data_99ef72bbac9ae876478110b35d172220
#
_entry.id   99ef72bbac9ae876478110b35d172220
#
_cell.length_a   1.000
_cell.length_b   1.000
_cell.length_c   1.000
_cell.angle_alpha   90.00
_cell.angle_beta   90.00
_cell.angle_gamma   90.00
#
_symmetry.space_group_name_H-M   'P 1'
#
loop_
_entity.id
_entity.type
_entity.pdbx_description
1 polymer ?
#
loop_
_entity_poly.entity_id
_entity_poly.type
_entity_poly.pdbx_seq_one_letter_code
_entity_poly.pdbx_strand_id
1 'polypeptide(L)'
;MPGGKIAFYYGILAKLQLDDNEVAMIMGHEAAHALLEHAREQMGKNAVTTGGLRLFSALLGLGQLGDAAAQIGGQLAALKFSRDDESEADRLGLVMAARAGYDPRSGVTLWQKMMGAGGGAPPAILSTHPAGPTRIKDIEAKLPSILPMYEAAAKPTQRFSPPAKLPPPKPKAG
;
A
#
# COMPACT_ATOMS: atom_id res chain seq x y z
N MET A 1 5.21 -7.69 1.18
CA MET A 1 5.61 -8.70 2.20
C MET A 1 7.09 -9.04 2.02
N PRO A 2 7.87 -9.33 3.09
CA PRO A 2 9.27 -9.72 2.95
C PRO A 2 9.45 -10.93 2.01
N GLY A 3 10.57 -10.97 1.30
CA GLY A 3 10.88 -12.06 0.35
C GLY A 3 10.14 -11.96 -0.99
N GLY A 4 9.71 -10.76 -1.41
CA GLY A 4 9.10 -10.52 -2.71
C GLY A 4 7.70 -11.13 -2.90
N LYS A 5 7.04 -11.52 -1.81
CA LYS A 5 5.69 -12.09 -1.87
C LYS A 5 4.64 -10.98 -1.84
N ILE A 6 3.71 -11.05 -2.79
CA ILE A 6 2.53 -10.17 -2.88
C ILE A 6 1.29 -11.00 -2.60
N ALA A 7 0.37 -10.47 -1.80
CA ALA A 7 -0.89 -11.13 -1.50
C ALA A 7 -2.05 -10.16 -1.78
N PHE A 8 -3.06 -10.65 -2.48
CA PHE A 8 -4.31 -9.96 -2.71
C PHE A 8 -5.43 -10.61 -1.92
N TYR A 9 -6.15 -9.80 -1.18
CA TYR A 9 -7.36 -10.26 -0.50
C TYR A 9 -8.57 -10.05 -1.39
N TYR A 10 -9.34 -11.10 -1.61
CA TYR A 10 -10.59 -11.03 -2.38
C TYR A 10 -11.52 -9.90 -1.90
N GLY A 11 -11.53 -9.65 -0.59
CA GLY A 11 -12.36 -8.63 0.03
C GLY A 11 -12.12 -7.21 -0.50
N ILE A 12 -10.88 -6.82 -0.84
CA ILE A 12 -10.62 -5.49 -1.38
C ILE A 12 -11.16 -5.36 -2.80
N LEU A 13 -10.99 -6.41 -3.62
CA LEU A 13 -11.48 -6.44 -5.00
C LEU A 13 -12.99 -6.31 -5.05
N ALA A 14 -13.69 -7.10 -4.22
CA ALA A 14 -15.14 -7.12 -4.17
C ALA A 14 -15.76 -5.88 -3.50
N LYS A 15 -15.14 -5.34 -2.43
CA LYS A 15 -15.63 -4.17 -1.71
C LYS A 15 -15.51 -2.90 -2.55
N LEU A 16 -14.37 -2.71 -3.19
CA LEU A 16 -14.08 -1.52 -3.98
C LEU A 16 -14.50 -1.67 -5.46
N GLN A 17 -14.95 -2.85 -5.87
CA GLN A 17 -15.30 -3.13 -7.27
C GLN A 17 -14.19 -2.70 -8.22
N LEU A 18 -12.97 -3.20 -7.93
CA LEU A 18 -11.78 -2.86 -8.70
C LEU A 18 -11.79 -3.55 -10.06
N ASP A 19 -11.52 -2.80 -11.11
CA ASP A 19 -11.27 -3.32 -12.44
C ASP A 19 -9.79 -3.76 -12.61
N ASP A 20 -9.47 -4.36 -13.74
CA ASP A 20 -8.12 -4.86 -14.04
C ASP A 20 -7.05 -3.76 -14.01
N ASN A 21 -7.38 -2.53 -14.44
CA ASN A 21 -6.40 -1.45 -14.41
C ASN A 21 -6.11 -1.03 -12.96
N GLU A 22 -7.14 -0.92 -12.12
CA GLU A 22 -6.99 -0.61 -10.71
C GLU A 22 -6.24 -1.71 -9.95
N VAL A 23 -6.51 -2.98 -10.28
CA VAL A 23 -5.75 -4.13 -9.75
C VAL A 23 -4.29 -4.05 -10.18
N ALA A 24 -4.02 -3.72 -11.44
CA ALA A 24 -2.66 -3.55 -11.94
C ALA A 24 -1.91 -2.40 -11.23
N MET A 25 -2.60 -1.32 -10.84
CA MET A 25 -2.00 -0.24 -10.05
C MET A 25 -1.57 -0.73 -8.66
N ILE A 26 -2.42 -1.50 -7.96
CA ILE A 26 -2.04 -2.11 -6.68
C ILE A 26 -0.88 -3.08 -6.86
N MET A 27 -0.94 -3.95 -7.88
CA MET A 27 0.11 -4.93 -8.15
C MET A 27 1.45 -4.24 -8.44
N GLY A 28 1.44 -3.19 -9.26
CA GLY A 28 2.62 -2.38 -9.56
C GLY A 28 3.20 -1.72 -8.33
N HIS A 29 2.35 -1.16 -7.47
CA HIS A 29 2.74 -0.52 -6.21
C HIS A 29 3.39 -1.54 -5.25
N GLU A 30 2.78 -2.70 -5.03
CA GLU A 30 3.34 -3.75 -4.18
C GLU A 30 4.66 -4.32 -4.76
N ALA A 31 4.72 -4.49 -6.08
CA ALA A 31 5.94 -4.92 -6.76
C ALA A 31 7.06 -3.88 -6.62
N ALA A 32 6.73 -2.58 -6.69
CA ALA A 32 7.69 -1.51 -6.48
C ALA A 32 8.26 -1.54 -5.06
N HIS A 33 7.44 -1.72 -4.02
CA HIS A 33 7.93 -1.89 -2.65
C HIS A 33 8.90 -3.06 -2.52
N ALA A 34 8.63 -4.17 -3.23
CA ALA A 34 9.51 -5.34 -3.21
C ALA A 34 10.83 -5.09 -3.94
N LEU A 35 10.80 -4.42 -5.10
CA LEU A 35 11.98 -4.10 -5.91
C LEU A 35 12.88 -3.05 -5.25
N LEU A 36 12.29 -2.07 -4.60
CA LEU A 36 12.99 -0.99 -3.89
C LEU A 36 13.42 -1.41 -2.47
N GLU A 37 13.13 -2.65 -2.09
CA GLU A 37 13.48 -3.21 -0.78
C GLU A 37 12.95 -2.39 0.43
N HIS A 38 11.87 -1.61 0.26
CA HIS A 38 11.32 -0.75 1.31
C HIS A 38 11.04 -1.50 2.61
N ALA A 39 10.56 -2.74 2.53
CA ALA A 39 10.34 -3.57 3.72
C ALA A 39 11.65 -3.89 4.46
N ARG A 40 12.76 -4.11 3.73
CA ARG A 40 14.08 -4.37 4.30
C ARG A 40 14.65 -3.11 4.97
N GLU A 41 14.53 -1.97 4.29
CA GLU A 41 14.93 -0.69 4.84
C GLU A 41 14.16 -0.34 6.11
N GLN A 42 12.83 -0.54 6.09
CA GLN A 42 11.97 -0.34 7.26
C GLN A 42 12.37 -1.23 8.44
N MET A 43 12.69 -2.50 8.18
CA MET A 43 13.17 -3.42 9.21
C MET A 43 14.50 -2.93 9.82
N GLY A 44 15.41 -2.41 9.01
CA GLY A 44 16.66 -1.82 9.48
C GLY A 44 16.42 -0.58 10.36
N LYS A 45 15.61 0.36 9.89
CA LYS A 45 15.22 1.56 10.66
C LYS A 45 14.57 1.19 12.00
N ASN A 46 13.67 0.20 12.00
CA ASN A 46 12.99 -0.26 13.22
C ASN A 46 13.95 -0.95 14.21
N ALA A 47 14.91 -1.73 13.72
CA ALA A 47 15.91 -2.36 14.57
C ALA A 47 16.76 -1.32 15.30
N VAL A 48 17.20 -0.26 14.60
CA VAL A 48 17.95 0.86 15.19
C VAL A 48 17.09 1.63 16.20
N THR A 49 15.85 1.96 15.85
CA THR A 49 14.93 2.70 16.73
C THR A 49 14.59 1.91 17.98
N THR A 50 14.25 0.63 17.85
CA THR A 50 13.94 -0.24 18.99
C THR A 50 15.15 -0.46 19.88
N GLY A 51 16.34 -0.65 19.29
CA GLY A 51 17.60 -0.76 20.02
C GLY A 51 17.92 0.52 20.80
N GLY A 52 17.77 1.68 20.16
CA GLY A 52 17.95 2.99 20.80
C GLY A 52 16.97 3.24 21.96
N LEU A 53 15.67 2.89 21.76
CA LEU A 53 14.66 3.01 22.82
C LEU A 53 14.96 2.09 24.00
N ARG A 54 15.42 0.85 23.76
CA ARG A 54 15.81 -0.07 24.84
C ARG A 54 17.01 0.44 25.61
N LEU A 55 18.03 0.96 24.93
CA LEU A 55 19.19 1.56 25.58
C LEU A 55 18.77 2.75 26.43
N PHE A 56 17.92 3.64 25.92
CA PHE A 56 17.41 4.80 26.65
C PHE A 56 16.57 4.38 27.87
N SER A 57 15.70 3.36 27.70
CA SER A 57 14.93 2.76 28.79
C SER A 57 15.84 2.21 29.90
N ALA A 58 16.92 1.52 29.53
CA ALA A 58 17.89 1.00 30.47
C ALA A 58 18.61 2.12 31.23
N LEU A 59 19.00 3.20 30.54
CA LEU A 59 19.62 4.38 31.16
C LEU A 59 18.70 5.09 32.17
N LEU A 60 17.39 5.10 31.89
CA LEU A 60 16.39 5.69 32.79
C LEU A 60 15.88 4.72 33.89
N GLY A 61 16.34 3.47 33.89
CA GLY A 61 15.93 2.47 34.87
C GLY A 61 14.45 2.04 34.76
N LEU A 62 13.83 2.17 33.57
CA LEU A 62 12.40 1.86 33.35
C LEU A 62 12.10 0.36 33.28
N GLY A 63 13.12 -0.50 33.22
CA GLY A 63 13.00 -1.95 33.27
C GLY A 63 11.98 -2.53 32.24
N GLN A 64 11.20 -3.51 32.68
CA GLN A 64 10.24 -4.22 31.82
C GLN A 64 9.17 -3.33 31.19
N LEU A 65 8.75 -2.24 31.85
CA LEU A 65 7.75 -1.30 31.30
C LEU A 65 8.31 -0.53 30.10
N GLY A 66 9.57 -0.10 30.19
CA GLY A 66 10.25 0.57 29.09
C GLY A 66 10.49 -0.37 27.89
N ASP A 67 10.83 -1.62 28.15
CA ASP A 67 11.04 -2.65 27.11
C ASP A 67 9.71 -2.98 26.39
N ALA A 68 8.61 -3.13 27.13
CA ALA A 68 7.29 -3.36 26.56
C ALA A 68 6.84 -2.17 25.70
N ALA A 69 7.02 -0.94 26.17
CA ALA A 69 6.69 0.26 25.42
C ALA A 69 7.54 0.38 24.14
N ALA A 70 8.85 0.10 24.21
CA ALA A 70 9.73 0.08 23.04
C ALA A 70 9.33 -0.98 22.02
N GLN A 71 8.91 -2.16 22.46
CA GLN A 71 8.47 -3.24 21.61
C GLN A 71 7.16 -2.92 20.90
N ILE A 72 6.16 -2.39 21.62
CA ILE A 72 4.88 -1.97 21.04
C ILE A 72 5.10 -0.82 20.06
N GLY A 73 5.87 0.19 20.42
CA GLY A 73 6.19 1.33 19.56
C GLY A 73 6.92 0.90 18.29
N GLY A 74 7.88 -0.02 18.40
CA GLY A 74 8.59 -0.60 17.26
C GLY A 74 7.67 -1.41 16.35
N GLN A 75 6.75 -2.21 16.89
CA GLN A 75 5.78 -2.97 16.09
C GLN A 75 4.82 -2.04 15.33
N LEU A 76 4.32 -0.97 15.97
CA LEU A 76 3.44 0.00 15.31
C LEU A 76 4.16 0.78 14.21
N ALA A 77 5.42 1.16 14.43
CA ALA A 77 6.24 1.81 13.42
C ALA A 77 6.59 0.88 12.24
N ALA A 78 6.75 -0.43 12.50
CA ALA A 78 7.04 -1.44 11.49
C ALA A 78 5.90 -1.70 10.50
N LEU A 79 4.69 -1.22 10.78
CA LEU A 79 3.50 -1.46 9.95
C LEU A 79 3.27 -0.39 8.88
N LYS A 80 3.97 0.74 8.91
CA LYS A 80 3.71 1.86 7.99
C LYS A 80 4.96 2.22 7.20
N PHE A 81 4.81 2.30 5.90
CA PHE A 81 5.82 2.90 5.03
C PHE A 81 5.85 4.41 5.18
N SER A 82 7.00 5.03 4.93
CA SER A 82 7.11 6.48 4.91
C SER A 82 6.37 7.07 3.70
N ARG A 83 6.10 8.37 3.74
CA ARG A 83 5.49 9.06 2.58
C ARG A 83 6.37 9.04 1.35
N ASP A 84 7.68 9.04 1.54
CA ASP A 84 8.65 8.98 0.45
C ASP A 84 8.65 7.59 -0.19
N ASP A 85 8.66 6.51 0.62
CA ASP A 85 8.54 5.13 0.15
C ASP A 85 7.25 4.94 -0.67
N GLU A 86 6.13 5.51 -0.19
CA GLU A 86 4.83 5.44 -0.87
C GLU A 86 4.86 6.20 -2.22
N SER A 87 5.44 7.41 -2.25
CA SER A 87 5.55 8.19 -3.48
C SER A 87 6.46 7.53 -4.51
N GLU A 88 7.52 6.87 -4.05
CA GLU A 88 8.42 6.12 -4.92
C GLU A 88 7.77 4.86 -5.46
N ALA A 89 7.05 4.11 -4.60
CA ALA A 89 6.29 2.94 -4.99
C ALA A 89 5.16 3.30 -5.98
N ASP A 90 4.44 4.40 -5.76
CA ASP A 90 3.43 4.88 -6.72
C ASP A 90 4.06 5.21 -8.08
N ARG A 91 5.17 5.94 -8.09
CA ARG A 91 5.83 6.33 -9.34
C ARG A 91 6.30 5.11 -10.14
N LEU A 92 6.99 4.18 -9.50
CA LEU A 92 7.50 2.98 -10.17
C LEU A 92 6.34 2.05 -10.56
N GLY A 93 5.36 1.89 -9.67
CA GLY A 93 4.18 1.06 -9.91
C GLY A 93 3.35 1.54 -11.10
N LEU A 94 3.14 2.85 -11.24
CA LEU A 94 2.48 3.44 -12.41
C LEU A 94 3.22 3.15 -13.71
N VAL A 95 4.54 3.29 -13.71
CA VAL A 95 5.38 2.97 -14.90
C VAL A 95 5.28 1.49 -15.25
N MET A 96 5.36 0.61 -14.26
CA MET A 96 5.26 -0.83 -14.48
C MET A 96 3.90 -1.22 -15.06
N ALA A 97 2.81 -0.72 -14.48
CA ALA A 97 1.46 -0.99 -14.95
C ALA A 97 1.22 -0.42 -16.37
N ALA A 98 1.69 0.80 -16.65
CA ALA A 98 1.59 1.40 -17.98
C ALA A 98 2.34 0.59 -19.04
N ARG A 99 3.56 0.14 -18.76
CA ARG A 99 4.35 -0.72 -19.65
C ARG A 99 3.74 -2.10 -19.85
N ALA A 100 2.99 -2.59 -18.88
CA ALA A 100 2.21 -3.82 -18.99
C ALA A 100 0.86 -3.63 -19.71
N GLY A 101 0.58 -2.44 -20.24
CA GLY A 101 -0.61 -2.13 -21.02
C GLY A 101 -1.87 -1.83 -20.20
N TYR A 102 -1.72 -1.52 -18.91
CA TYR A 102 -2.80 -1.08 -18.05
C TYR A 102 -2.81 0.45 -17.92
N ASP A 103 -4.01 1.03 -17.92
CA ASP A 103 -4.19 2.47 -17.93
C ASP A 103 -3.75 3.12 -16.60
N PRO A 104 -2.69 3.96 -16.59
CA PRO A 104 -2.17 4.55 -15.36
C PRO A 104 -3.12 5.57 -14.73
N ARG A 105 -4.14 6.08 -15.46
CA ARG A 105 -5.18 6.97 -14.90
C ARG A 105 -5.99 6.27 -13.82
N SER A 106 -6.04 4.94 -13.85
CA SER A 106 -6.69 4.13 -12.82
C SER A 106 -6.03 4.21 -11.44
N GLY A 107 -4.81 4.73 -11.35
CA GLY A 107 -4.19 5.07 -10.06
C GLY A 107 -4.97 6.16 -9.31
N VAL A 108 -5.54 7.13 -10.02
CA VAL A 108 -6.39 8.19 -9.45
C VAL A 108 -7.72 7.61 -8.95
N THR A 109 -8.42 6.86 -9.80
CA THR A 109 -9.72 6.25 -9.44
C THR A 109 -9.60 5.26 -8.31
N LEU A 110 -8.53 4.48 -8.27
CA LEU A 110 -8.20 3.56 -7.17
C LEU A 110 -8.15 4.30 -5.83
N TRP A 111 -7.36 5.38 -5.74
CA TRP A 111 -7.23 6.14 -4.50
C TRP A 111 -8.51 6.86 -4.11
N GLN A 112 -9.28 7.35 -5.08
CA GLN A 112 -10.61 7.91 -4.84
C GLN A 112 -11.57 6.87 -4.24
N LYS A 113 -11.60 5.65 -4.80
CA LYS A 113 -12.38 4.53 -4.26
C LYS A 113 -11.94 4.14 -2.84
N MET A 114 -10.62 4.08 -2.59
CA MET A 114 -10.09 3.77 -1.26
C MET A 114 -10.48 4.81 -0.20
N MET A 115 -10.41 6.11 -0.55
CA MET A 115 -10.82 7.19 0.36
C MET A 115 -12.33 7.26 0.54
N GLY A 116 -13.11 6.97 -0.51
CA GLY A 116 -14.58 6.97 -0.49
C GLY A 116 -15.18 5.76 0.25
N ALA A 117 -14.40 4.75 0.54
CA ALA A 117 -14.86 3.52 1.23
C ALA A 117 -15.17 3.71 2.73
N GLY A 118 -15.30 4.96 3.20
CA GLY A 118 -15.43 5.38 4.61
C GLY A 118 -16.72 5.00 5.35
N GLY A 119 -17.63 4.20 4.77
CA GLY A 119 -18.86 3.71 5.43
C GLY A 119 -18.67 2.44 6.29
N GLY A 120 -17.44 2.10 6.69
CA GLY A 120 -17.10 0.91 7.47
C GLY A 120 -15.61 0.89 7.80
N ALA A 121 -15.09 -0.26 8.29
CA ALA A 121 -13.65 -0.39 8.49
C ALA A 121 -12.90 -0.10 7.17
N PRO A 122 -11.88 0.79 7.19
CA PRO A 122 -11.10 1.08 6.00
C PRO A 122 -10.44 -0.20 5.47
N PRO A 123 -10.18 -0.29 4.15
CA PRO A 123 -9.44 -1.42 3.60
C PRO A 123 -8.12 -1.64 4.36
N ALA A 124 -7.78 -2.91 4.65
CA ALA A 124 -6.58 -3.25 5.43
C ALA A 124 -5.30 -2.66 4.84
N ILE A 125 -5.23 -2.48 3.52
CA ILE A 125 -4.11 -1.85 2.83
C ILE A 125 -3.83 -0.43 3.35
N LEU A 126 -4.86 0.32 3.77
CA LEU A 126 -4.70 1.69 4.28
C LEU A 126 -4.02 1.74 5.67
N SER A 127 -3.94 0.62 6.38
CA SER A 127 -3.21 0.57 7.65
C SER A 127 -1.70 0.63 7.47
N THR A 128 -1.20 0.09 6.36
CA THR A 128 0.23 0.06 5.99
C THR A 128 0.59 1.08 4.93
N HIS A 129 -0.37 1.46 4.07
CA HIS A 129 -0.21 2.42 2.96
C HIS A 129 -1.19 3.59 3.15
N PRO A 130 -0.77 4.67 3.82
CA PRO A 130 -1.65 5.79 4.08
C PRO A 130 -2.18 6.43 2.80
N ALA A 131 -3.49 6.57 2.69
CA ALA A 131 -4.13 7.36 1.63
C ALA A 131 -4.07 8.84 1.97
N GLY A 132 -4.10 9.68 0.94
CA GLY A 132 -4.21 11.12 1.11
C GLY A 132 -4.39 11.85 -0.22
N PRO A 133 -4.97 13.06 -0.19
CA PRO A 133 -5.18 13.86 -1.40
C PRO A 133 -3.85 14.23 -2.09
N THR A 134 -2.75 14.26 -1.36
CA THR A 134 -1.41 14.51 -1.91
C THR A 134 -1.01 13.43 -2.89
N ARG A 135 -1.25 12.13 -2.57
CA ARG A 135 -0.93 11.01 -3.47
C ARG A 135 -1.65 11.12 -4.82
N ILE A 136 -2.94 11.50 -4.80
CA ILE A 136 -3.71 11.70 -6.05
C ILE A 136 -3.07 12.80 -6.89
N LYS A 137 -2.75 13.95 -6.29
CA LYS A 137 -2.08 15.06 -7.00
C LYS A 137 -0.73 14.65 -7.57
N ASP A 138 0.05 13.88 -6.82
CA ASP A 138 1.36 13.38 -7.25
C ASP A 138 1.23 12.41 -8.42
N ILE A 139 0.22 11.55 -8.42
CA ILE A 139 -0.09 10.66 -9.54
C ILE A 139 -0.51 11.48 -10.75
N GLU A 140 -1.48 12.39 -10.61
CA GLU A 140 -1.96 13.26 -11.70
C GLU A 140 -0.82 14.05 -12.35
N ALA A 141 0.10 14.60 -11.55
CA ALA A 141 1.27 15.32 -12.05
C ALA A 141 2.23 14.45 -12.88
N LYS A 142 2.25 13.13 -12.65
CA LYS A 142 3.11 12.19 -13.37
C LYS A 142 2.47 11.60 -14.63
N LEU A 143 1.14 11.62 -14.73
CA LEU A 143 0.41 11.02 -15.87
C LEU A 143 0.93 11.49 -17.23
N PRO A 144 1.21 12.79 -17.48
CA PRO A 144 1.68 13.23 -18.79
C PRO A 144 2.96 12.55 -19.28
N SER A 145 3.85 12.21 -18.36
CA SER A 145 5.12 11.50 -18.67
C SER A 145 4.95 9.99 -18.82
N ILE A 146 3.92 9.41 -18.23
CA ILE A 146 3.68 7.96 -18.18
C ILE A 146 2.72 7.50 -19.28
N LEU A 147 1.73 8.31 -19.65
CA LEU A 147 0.73 7.99 -20.68
C LEU A 147 1.35 7.53 -22.01
N PRO A 148 2.41 8.16 -22.54
CA PRO A 148 3.04 7.67 -23.77
C PRO A 148 3.55 6.23 -23.66
N MET A 149 4.00 5.79 -22.47
CA MET A 149 4.44 4.41 -22.25
C MET A 149 3.26 3.44 -22.33
N TYR A 150 2.12 3.84 -21.75
CA TYR A 150 0.88 3.07 -21.84
C TYR A 150 0.38 2.98 -23.29
N GLU A 151 0.40 4.09 -24.02
CA GLU A 151 -0.08 4.14 -25.42
C GLU A 151 0.76 3.22 -26.32
N ALA A 152 2.07 3.20 -26.12
CA ALA A 152 3.00 2.35 -26.87
C ALA A 152 2.97 0.87 -26.45
N ALA A 153 2.46 0.54 -25.26
CA ALA A 153 2.47 -0.82 -24.75
C ALA A 153 1.40 -1.71 -25.42
N ALA A 154 1.72 -2.99 -25.63
CA ALA A 154 0.74 -4.00 -25.98
C ALA A 154 -0.33 -4.10 -24.90
N LYS A 155 -1.60 -4.11 -25.29
CA LYS A 155 -2.71 -4.22 -24.32
C LYS A 155 -2.96 -5.68 -23.97
N PRO A 156 -3.30 -6.01 -22.72
CA PRO A 156 -3.69 -7.35 -22.34
C PRO A 156 -4.87 -7.85 -23.19
N THR A 157 -4.75 -9.05 -23.70
CA THR A 157 -5.78 -9.68 -24.54
C THR A 157 -6.98 -10.18 -23.74
N GLN A 158 -6.76 -10.46 -22.45
CA GLN A 158 -7.80 -10.88 -21.53
C GLN A 158 -8.06 -9.80 -20.49
N ARG A 159 -9.33 -9.53 -20.21
CA ARG A 159 -9.79 -8.58 -19.20
C ARG A 159 -10.80 -9.25 -18.31
N PHE A 160 -10.79 -8.89 -17.04
CA PHE A 160 -11.69 -9.42 -16.03
C PHE A 160 -12.57 -8.31 -15.46
N SER A 161 -13.84 -8.63 -15.27
CA SER A 161 -14.76 -7.74 -14.56
C SER A 161 -14.50 -7.80 -13.06
N PRO A 162 -14.83 -6.73 -12.32
CA PRO A 162 -14.79 -6.76 -10.87
C PRO A 162 -15.58 -7.97 -10.33
N PRO A 163 -15.11 -8.60 -9.25
CA PRO A 163 -15.84 -9.73 -8.67
C PRO A 163 -17.17 -9.27 -8.07
N ALA A 164 -18.12 -10.19 -7.90
CA ALA A 164 -19.40 -9.91 -7.28
C ALA A 164 -19.20 -9.24 -5.90
N LYS A 165 -20.06 -8.26 -5.57
CA LYS A 165 -20.06 -7.62 -4.26
C LYS A 165 -20.22 -8.65 -3.16
N LEU A 166 -19.47 -8.48 -2.06
CA LEU A 166 -19.67 -9.30 -0.87
C LEU A 166 -21.06 -9.05 -0.29
N PRO A 167 -21.75 -10.09 0.18
CA PRO A 167 -22.98 -9.91 0.93
C PRO A 167 -22.69 -9.07 2.20
N PRO A 168 -23.67 -8.31 2.69
CA PRO A 168 -23.50 -7.57 3.94
C PRO A 168 -23.11 -8.53 5.07
N PRO A 169 -22.27 -8.09 6.03
CA PRO A 169 -21.88 -8.92 7.15
C PRO A 169 -23.15 -9.35 7.91
N LYS A 170 -23.20 -10.63 8.29
CA LYS A 170 -24.29 -11.12 9.14
C LYS A 170 -24.32 -10.30 10.42
N PRO A 171 -25.52 -9.89 10.93
CA PRO A 171 -25.62 -9.24 12.22
C PRO A 171 -24.95 -10.12 13.27
N LYS A 172 -24.12 -9.51 14.12
CA LYS A 172 -23.53 -10.23 15.25
C LYS A 172 -24.70 -10.77 16.08
N ALA A 173 -24.73 -12.08 16.28
CA ALA A 173 -25.64 -12.68 17.25
C ALA A 173 -25.31 -12.03 18.60
N GLY A 174 -26.31 -11.33 19.19
CA GLY A 174 -26.24 -10.70 20.50
C GLY A 174 -26.19 -11.72 21.61
#